data_d86d29d8f8adcc24a599e53a65afbb61
#
_entry.id   d86d29d8f8adcc24a599e53a65afbb61
#
_cell.length_a   1.000
_cell.length_b   1.000
_cell.length_c   1.000
_cell.angle_alpha   90.00
_cell.angle_beta   90.00
_cell.angle_gamma   90.00
#
_symmetry.space_group_name_H-M   'P 1'
#
loop_
_entity.id
_entity.type
_entity.pdbx_description
1 polymer ?
#
loop_
_entity_poly.entity_id
_entity_poly.type
_entity_poly.pdbx_seq_one_letter_code
_entity_poly.pdbx_strand_id
1 'polypeptide(L)'
;MMPAIETKLPAVRLFAAACVMSLAAFSECASCGEAGLEVNAKCEGSMLVTRIAEIEVRSEWLDAYLAAARTVGAESVAKEPGVVCIFPMQKKESPTSIRIVEIYRSEEAYRAHLATPHFRAYKEGTPHMIKSLDLVPVRPLDESGMKLIFNKQN
;
A
#
# COMPACT_ATOMS: atom_id res chain seq x y z
N MET A 1 -5.61 -26.07 -44.16
CA MET A 1 -6.64 -26.35 -43.16
C MET A 1 -5.92 -26.39 -41.80
N MET A 2 -5.81 -25.21 -41.15
CA MET A 2 -5.12 -25.05 -39.87
C MET A 2 -6.16 -24.69 -38.81
N PRO A 3 -6.14 -25.28 -37.62
CA PRO A 3 -7.10 -24.95 -36.57
C PRO A 3 -6.75 -23.63 -35.87
N ALA A 4 -7.77 -22.83 -35.61
CA ALA A 4 -7.70 -21.60 -34.86
C ALA A 4 -7.40 -21.87 -33.39
N ILE A 5 -6.40 -21.16 -32.84
CA ILE A 5 -6.09 -21.16 -31.41
C ILE A 5 -6.90 -20.04 -30.78
N GLU A 6 -7.95 -20.40 -30.04
CA GLU A 6 -8.67 -19.49 -29.17
C GLU A 6 -7.80 -19.14 -27.96
N THR A 7 -7.32 -17.92 -27.90
CA THR A 7 -6.67 -17.35 -26.72
C THR A 7 -7.74 -16.81 -25.77
N LYS A 8 -8.01 -17.57 -24.72
CA LYS A 8 -8.86 -17.18 -23.58
C LYS A 8 -8.14 -16.10 -22.76
N LEU A 9 -8.59 -14.87 -22.83
CA LEU A 9 -8.17 -13.81 -21.93
C LEU A 9 -8.72 -14.07 -20.51
N PRO A 10 -7.91 -13.96 -19.46
CA PRO A 10 -8.42 -13.93 -18.11
C PRO A 10 -9.08 -12.57 -17.80
N ALA A 11 -10.29 -12.64 -17.28
CA ALA A 11 -11.10 -11.50 -16.89
C ALA A 11 -10.43 -10.68 -15.78
N VAL A 12 -10.11 -9.42 -16.09
CA VAL A 12 -9.73 -8.42 -15.09
C VAL A 12 -10.97 -8.08 -14.28
N ARG A 13 -11.03 -8.55 -13.05
CA ARG A 13 -12.09 -8.16 -12.11
C ARG A 13 -11.83 -6.73 -11.60
N LEU A 14 -12.58 -5.81 -12.15
CA LEU A 14 -12.70 -4.44 -11.68
C LEU A 14 -13.57 -4.43 -10.41
N PHE A 15 -12.95 -4.35 -9.23
CA PHE A 15 -13.70 -4.15 -7.99
C PHE A 15 -13.99 -2.67 -7.81
N ALA A 16 -15.22 -2.29 -8.16
CA ALA A 16 -15.82 -1.04 -7.71
C ALA A 16 -16.40 -1.29 -6.31
N ALA A 17 -15.73 -0.77 -5.28
CA ALA A 17 -16.26 -0.77 -3.94
C ALA A 17 -17.22 0.42 -3.77
N ALA A 18 -18.51 0.15 -3.85
CA ALA A 18 -19.56 1.08 -3.45
C ALA A 18 -19.62 1.11 -1.91
N CYS A 19 -19.37 2.27 -1.34
CA CYS A 19 -19.58 2.56 0.07
C CYS A 19 -21.07 2.82 0.31
N VAL A 20 -21.77 1.90 0.95
CA VAL A 20 -23.14 2.13 1.44
C VAL A 20 -23.06 2.40 2.92
N MET A 21 -23.43 3.62 3.31
CA MET A 21 -23.69 4.02 4.68
C MET A 21 -24.97 3.33 5.17
N SER A 22 -24.90 2.66 6.31
CA SER A 22 -26.09 2.27 7.08
C SER A 22 -25.99 2.85 8.49
N LEU A 23 -26.88 3.80 8.77
CA LEU A 23 -27.25 4.22 10.12
C LEU A 23 -28.25 3.20 10.68
N ALA A 24 -27.97 2.66 11.85
CA ALA A 24 -29.03 2.21 12.79
C ALA A 24 -28.44 1.98 14.18
N ALA A 25 -28.85 2.82 15.07
CA ALA A 25 -29.67 2.60 16.27
C ALA A 25 -28.96 2.02 17.49
N PHE A 26 -28.89 2.90 18.47
CA PHE A 26 -28.71 2.69 19.91
C PHE A 26 -29.72 1.69 20.46
N SER A 27 -29.27 0.76 21.28
CA SER A 27 -30.08 0.15 22.31
C SER A 27 -29.22 -0.22 23.51
N GLU A 28 -29.50 0.45 24.63
CA GLU A 28 -28.97 0.11 25.95
C GLU A 28 -29.56 -1.22 26.42
N CYS A 29 -28.71 -2.05 27.02
CA CYS A 29 -29.20 -3.02 28.02
C CYS A 29 -28.18 -3.15 29.14
N ALA A 30 -28.67 -2.90 30.35
CA ALA A 30 -27.94 -2.91 31.59
C ALA A 30 -27.82 -4.32 32.19
N SER A 31 -26.77 -4.47 33.02
CA SER A 31 -26.65 -5.36 34.18
C SER A 31 -26.45 -6.88 33.96
N CYS A 32 -25.26 -7.38 34.32
CA CYS A 32 -24.98 -8.18 35.50
C CYS A 32 -23.49 -8.53 35.56
N GLY A 33 -22.91 -8.42 36.75
CA GLY A 33 -21.50 -8.64 37.03
C GLY A 33 -21.13 -10.12 37.08
N GLU A 34 -19.84 -10.37 36.85
CA GLU A 34 -19.02 -11.27 37.67
C GLU A 34 -17.55 -11.21 37.19
N ALA A 35 -16.65 -11.29 38.17
CA ALA A 35 -15.23 -11.12 38.01
C ALA A 35 -14.62 -12.13 37.05
N GLY A 36 -14.10 -11.63 35.95
CA GLY A 36 -13.30 -12.39 34.98
C GLY A 36 -12.13 -11.52 34.56
N LEU A 37 -10.95 -12.04 34.73
CA LEU A 37 -9.64 -11.51 34.37
C LEU A 37 -9.73 -10.59 33.12
N GLU A 38 -9.74 -9.29 33.36
CA GLU A 38 -9.56 -8.32 32.27
C GLU A 38 -8.13 -8.42 31.75
N VAL A 39 -7.92 -9.29 30.79
CA VAL A 39 -6.83 -9.11 29.83
C VAL A 39 -7.23 -7.92 28.97
N ASN A 40 -7.01 -6.74 29.52
CA ASN A 40 -7.09 -5.49 28.81
C ASN A 40 -5.88 -5.43 27.86
N ALA A 41 -5.87 -6.34 26.87
CA ALA A 41 -5.09 -6.16 25.67
C ALA A 41 -5.79 -5.06 24.87
N LYS A 42 -5.65 -3.81 25.36
CA LYS A 42 -5.84 -2.63 24.55
C LYS A 42 -4.83 -2.76 23.40
N CYS A 43 -5.25 -3.44 22.35
CA CYS A 43 -4.61 -3.34 21.05
C CYS A 43 -4.71 -1.85 20.68
N GLU A 44 -3.74 -1.06 21.13
CA GLU A 44 -3.48 0.23 20.56
C GLU A 44 -3.06 -0.09 19.12
N GLY A 45 -4.05 -0.07 18.23
CA GLY A 45 -3.84 -0.33 16.82
C GLY A 45 -2.81 0.68 16.32
N SER A 46 -1.76 0.17 15.68
CA SER A 46 -0.82 1.01 14.96
C SER A 46 -1.57 2.10 14.21
N MET A 47 -1.25 3.35 14.48
CA MET A 47 -1.78 4.48 13.70
C MET A 47 -1.17 4.50 12.30
N LEU A 48 -0.04 3.80 12.12
CA LEU A 48 0.67 3.74 10.85
C LEU A 48 -0.08 2.87 9.84
N VAL A 49 -0.24 3.39 8.63
CA VAL A 49 -0.63 2.57 7.47
C VAL A 49 0.64 2.06 6.83
N THR A 50 0.82 0.74 6.83
CA THR A 50 2.01 0.10 6.30
C THR A 50 1.60 -0.94 5.25
N ARG A 51 2.27 -0.93 4.11
CA ARG A 51 2.03 -1.88 3.02
C ARG A 51 3.29 -2.15 2.22
N ILE A 52 3.26 -3.24 1.48
CA ILE A 52 4.27 -3.59 0.49
C ILE A 52 3.58 -3.67 -0.87
N ALA A 53 4.01 -2.83 -1.81
CA ALA A 53 3.61 -2.99 -3.20
C ALA A 53 4.54 -4.01 -3.86
N GLU A 54 3.95 -5.08 -4.38
CA GLU A 54 4.62 -6.11 -5.15
C GLU A 54 4.30 -5.93 -6.62
N ILE A 55 5.31 -5.60 -7.42
CA ILE A 55 5.12 -5.15 -8.80
C ILE A 55 5.99 -5.99 -9.72
N GLU A 56 5.37 -6.51 -10.78
CA GLU A 56 6.09 -7.12 -11.89
C GLU A 56 6.00 -6.20 -13.10
N VAL A 57 7.16 -5.72 -13.56
CA VAL A 57 7.29 -4.78 -14.67
C VAL A 57 7.52 -5.52 -15.98
N ARG A 58 7.01 -5.01 -17.09
CA ARG A 58 7.35 -5.50 -18.41
C ARG A 58 8.80 -5.13 -18.75
N SER A 59 9.57 -6.09 -19.25
CA SER A 59 11.01 -5.91 -19.49
C SER A 59 11.33 -4.72 -20.39
N GLU A 60 10.51 -4.49 -21.40
CA GLU A 60 10.68 -3.39 -22.34
C GLU A 60 10.46 -1.99 -21.74
N TRP A 61 9.82 -1.93 -20.58
CA TRP A 61 9.53 -0.68 -19.86
C TRP A 61 10.32 -0.52 -18.57
N LEU A 62 11.27 -1.42 -18.29
CA LEU A 62 11.94 -1.48 -17.00
C LEU A 62 12.60 -0.16 -16.61
N ASP A 63 13.42 0.40 -17.49
CA ASP A 63 14.16 1.64 -17.18
C ASP A 63 13.22 2.84 -16.97
N ALA A 64 12.19 2.96 -17.79
CA ALA A 64 11.19 4.01 -17.66
C ALA A 64 10.41 3.88 -16.35
N TYR A 65 10.03 2.65 -15.98
CA TYR A 65 9.35 2.39 -14.72
C TYR A 65 10.24 2.70 -13.52
N LEU A 66 11.50 2.28 -13.53
CA LEU A 66 12.45 2.57 -12.45
C LEU A 66 12.66 4.07 -12.25
N ALA A 67 12.73 4.84 -13.33
CA ALA A 67 12.81 6.30 -13.28
C ALA A 67 11.56 6.91 -12.63
N ALA A 68 10.37 6.48 -13.06
CA ALA A 68 9.09 6.95 -12.52
C ALA A 68 8.94 6.61 -11.03
N ALA A 69 9.28 5.38 -10.63
CA ALA A 69 9.20 4.93 -9.24
C ALA A 69 10.16 5.70 -8.30
N ARG A 70 11.39 5.98 -8.77
CA ARG A 70 12.35 6.82 -8.02
C ARG A 70 11.83 8.23 -7.84
N THR A 71 11.29 8.83 -8.90
CA THR A 71 10.77 10.20 -8.86
C THR A 71 9.61 10.31 -7.88
N VAL A 72 8.58 9.47 -8.00
CA VAL A 72 7.41 9.53 -7.11
C VAL A 72 7.81 9.26 -5.66
N GLY A 73 8.69 8.27 -5.40
CA GLY A 73 9.15 7.98 -4.04
C GLY A 73 9.88 9.17 -3.41
N ALA A 74 10.82 9.78 -4.14
CA ALA A 74 11.57 10.94 -3.65
C ALA A 74 10.67 12.16 -3.41
N GLU A 75 9.74 12.45 -4.33
CA GLU A 75 8.82 13.58 -4.19
C GLU A 75 7.86 13.39 -3.02
N SER A 76 7.32 12.19 -2.84
CA SER A 76 6.40 11.89 -1.75
C SER A 76 7.06 12.07 -0.39
N VAL A 77 8.26 11.50 -0.21
CA VAL A 77 9.00 11.63 1.05
C VAL A 77 9.40 13.08 1.32
N ALA A 78 9.81 13.83 0.28
CA ALA A 78 10.26 15.21 0.44
C ALA A 78 9.13 16.22 0.65
N LYS A 79 7.95 16.01 0.05
CA LYS A 79 6.88 17.01 0.00
C LYS A 79 5.70 16.70 0.91
N GLU A 80 5.53 15.45 1.32
CA GLU A 80 4.36 15.00 2.06
C GLU A 80 4.69 14.69 3.52
N PRO A 81 4.29 15.54 4.49
CA PRO A 81 4.65 15.34 5.90
C PRO A 81 4.03 14.08 6.52
N GLY A 82 2.98 13.55 5.89
CA GLY A 82 2.33 12.29 6.29
C GLY A 82 2.98 11.03 5.75
N VAL A 83 3.86 11.15 4.76
CA VAL A 83 4.63 10.02 4.20
C VAL A 83 5.88 9.82 5.05
N VAL A 84 5.97 8.68 5.71
CA VAL A 84 7.14 8.30 6.53
C VAL A 84 8.19 7.62 5.66
N CYS A 85 7.74 6.76 4.75
CA CYS A 85 8.63 5.99 3.88
C CYS A 85 7.90 5.63 2.57
N ILE A 86 8.55 5.86 1.45
CA ILE A 86 8.28 5.20 0.18
C ILE A 86 9.64 4.79 -0.37
N PHE A 87 9.91 3.48 -0.29
CA PHE A 87 11.23 2.93 -0.61
C PHE A 87 11.13 1.85 -1.68
N PRO A 88 11.30 2.22 -2.96
CA PRO A 88 11.32 1.27 -4.06
C PRO A 88 12.62 0.47 -4.06
N MET A 89 12.49 -0.85 -4.19
CA MET A 89 13.59 -1.79 -4.26
C MET A 89 13.42 -2.73 -5.46
N GLN A 90 14.51 -3.04 -6.12
CA GLN A 90 14.57 -3.99 -7.23
C GLN A 90 15.19 -5.29 -6.77
N LYS A 91 14.60 -6.43 -7.10
CA LYS A 91 15.21 -7.74 -6.81
C LYS A 91 16.44 -7.95 -7.68
N LYS A 92 17.57 -8.30 -7.07
CA LYS A 92 18.84 -8.50 -7.78
C LYS A 92 18.78 -9.61 -8.83
N GLU A 93 18.11 -10.73 -8.49
CA GLU A 93 18.03 -11.92 -9.34
C GLU A 93 16.83 -11.92 -10.30
N SER A 94 15.94 -10.95 -10.17
CA SER A 94 14.76 -10.76 -11.01
C SER A 94 14.51 -9.27 -11.19
N PRO A 95 15.23 -8.60 -12.10
CA PRO A 95 15.23 -7.14 -12.21
C PRO A 95 13.86 -6.52 -12.55
N THR A 96 12.94 -7.29 -13.14
CA THR A 96 11.57 -6.84 -13.42
C THR A 96 10.66 -6.87 -12.19
N SER A 97 11.14 -7.50 -11.11
CA SER A 97 10.39 -7.65 -9.86
C SER A 97 10.74 -6.53 -8.89
N ILE A 98 9.80 -5.64 -8.63
CA ILE A 98 9.95 -4.46 -7.77
C ILE A 98 9.14 -4.66 -6.49
N ARG A 99 9.70 -4.18 -5.37
CA ARG A 99 9.01 -4.10 -4.08
C ARG A 99 9.12 -2.68 -3.57
N ILE A 100 8.00 -2.11 -3.15
CA ILE A 100 7.98 -0.78 -2.54
C ILE A 100 7.47 -0.93 -1.12
N VAL A 101 8.28 -0.53 -0.15
CA VAL A 101 7.82 -0.38 1.23
C VAL A 101 7.19 0.98 1.37
N GLU A 102 5.94 1.01 1.82
CA GLU A 102 5.15 2.23 2.01
C GLU A 102 4.72 2.33 3.46
N ILE A 103 4.99 3.48 4.08
CA ILE A 103 4.61 3.75 5.46
C ILE A 103 4.07 5.18 5.55
N TYR A 104 2.85 5.30 6.04
CA TYR A 104 2.16 6.57 6.23
C TYR A 104 1.81 6.76 7.71
N ARG A 105 1.79 8.00 8.18
CA ARG A 105 1.49 8.33 9.59
C ARG A 105 0.07 7.96 10.02
N SER A 106 -0.87 7.94 9.07
CA SER A 106 -2.26 7.61 9.31
C SER A 106 -2.99 7.28 8.00
N GLU A 107 -4.23 6.85 8.11
CA GLU A 107 -5.11 6.63 6.96
C GLU A 107 -5.41 7.94 6.21
N GLU A 108 -5.52 9.07 6.92
CA GLU A 108 -5.70 10.40 6.30
C GLU A 108 -4.48 10.79 5.47
N ALA A 109 -3.26 10.53 5.99
CA ALA A 109 -2.02 10.78 5.27
C ALA A 109 -1.93 9.92 4.00
N TYR A 110 -2.33 8.66 4.08
CA TYR A 110 -2.41 7.80 2.91
C TYR A 110 -3.41 8.33 1.86
N ARG A 111 -4.61 8.74 2.28
CA ARG A 111 -5.61 9.34 1.38
C ARG A 111 -5.11 10.64 0.75
N ALA A 112 -4.43 11.49 1.52
CA ALA A 112 -3.81 12.70 1.01
C ALA A 112 -2.77 12.39 -0.07
N HIS A 113 -1.89 11.39 0.17
CA HIS A 113 -0.92 10.91 -0.81
C HIS A 113 -1.58 10.53 -2.15
N LEU A 114 -2.66 9.77 -2.12
CA LEU A 114 -3.38 9.35 -3.34
C LEU A 114 -3.94 10.53 -4.15
N ALA A 115 -4.14 11.69 -3.53
CA ALA A 115 -4.66 12.89 -4.15
C ALA A 115 -3.57 13.82 -4.71
N THR A 116 -2.28 13.55 -4.43
CA THR A 116 -1.19 14.42 -4.86
C THR A 116 -0.97 14.39 -6.38
N PRO A 117 -0.54 15.50 -6.98
CA PRO A 117 -0.29 15.55 -8.43
C PRO A 117 0.79 14.55 -8.89
N HIS A 118 1.88 14.42 -8.13
CA HIS A 118 2.99 13.53 -8.49
C HIS A 118 2.59 12.04 -8.40
N PHE A 119 1.79 11.65 -7.40
CA PHE A 119 1.27 10.30 -7.34
C PHE A 119 0.28 10.01 -8.46
N ARG A 120 -0.63 10.95 -8.77
CA ARG A 120 -1.55 10.79 -9.90
C ARG A 120 -0.82 10.64 -11.22
N ALA A 121 0.17 11.48 -11.48
CA ALA A 121 1.00 11.37 -12.69
C ALA A 121 1.68 10.00 -12.79
N TYR A 122 2.24 9.51 -11.69
CA TYR A 122 2.81 8.16 -11.63
C TYR A 122 1.74 7.08 -11.91
N LYS A 123 0.62 7.13 -11.21
CA LYS A 123 -0.47 6.15 -11.33
C LYS A 123 -1.09 6.12 -12.72
N GLU A 124 -1.19 7.25 -13.40
CA GLU A 124 -1.74 7.35 -14.74
C GLU A 124 -0.69 7.00 -15.82
N GLY A 125 0.56 7.31 -15.57
CA GLY A 125 1.66 7.11 -16.50
C GLY A 125 2.24 5.69 -16.55
N THR A 126 2.01 4.85 -15.54
CA THR A 126 2.70 3.55 -15.45
C THR A 126 1.90 2.28 -15.72
N PRO A 127 0.56 2.26 -15.84
CA PRO A 127 -0.20 1.01 -15.95
C PRO A 127 0.22 0.11 -17.12
N HIS A 128 0.57 0.70 -18.26
CA HIS A 128 1.02 -0.04 -19.43
C HIS A 128 2.39 -0.71 -19.25
N MET A 129 3.18 -0.24 -18.28
CA MET A 129 4.52 -0.77 -17.94
C MET A 129 4.44 -2.00 -17.04
N ILE A 130 3.30 -2.21 -16.38
CA ILE A 130 3.13 -3.20 -15.31
C ILE A 130 2.43 -4.46 -15.85
N LYS A 131 2.95 -5.64 -15.48
CA LYS A 131 2.30 -6.93 -15.70
C LYS A 131 1.33 -7.27 -14.58
N SER A 132 1.77 -7.04 -13.32
CA SER A 132 0.98 -7.29 -12.14
C SER A 132 1.38 -6.33 -11.01
N LEU A 133 0.39 -5.98 -10.19
CA LEU A 133 0.54 -5.18 -8.98
C LEU A 133 -0.31 -5.83 -7.89
N ASP A 134 0.31 -6.12 -6.76
CA ASP A 134 -0.35 -6.51 -5.52
C ASP A 134 0.02 -5.53 -4.41
N LEU A 135 -0.97 -5.07 -3.66
CA LEU A 135 -0.79 -4.16 -2.52
C LEU A 135 -1.07 -4.96 -1.25
N VAL A 136 -0.01 -5.44 -0.62
CA VAL A 136 -0.07 -6.28 0.58
C VAL A 136 -0.09 -5.40 1.82
N PRO A 137 -1.22 -5.32 2.56
CA PRO A 137 -1.25 -4.63 3.83
C PRO A 137 -0.44 -5.43 4.86
N VAL A 138 0.42 -4.74 5.60
CA VAL A 138 1.25 -5.35 6.63
C VAL A 138 1.15 -4.55 7.92
N ARG A 139 1.46 -5.18 9.05
CA ARG A 139 1.52 -4.53 10.35
C ARG A 139 2.94 -4.58 10.89
N PRO A 140 3.51 -3.45 11.33
CA PRO A 140 4.79 -3.45 12.02
C PRO A 140 4.70 -4.32 13.30
N LEU A 141 5.73 -5.11 13.56
CA LEU A 141 5.84 -5.87 14.80
C LEU A 141 6.32 -4.98 15.95
N ASP A 142 7.16 -3.99 15.62
CA ASP A 142 7.70 -3.01 16.57
C ASP A 142 7.81 -1.64 15.89
N GLU A 143 6.91 -0.74 16.25
CA GLU A 143 6.92 0.64 15.74
C GLU A 143 8.04 1.48 16.36
N SER A 144 8.47 1.13 17.57
CA SER A 144 9.54 1.86 18.26
C SER A 144 10.89 1.70 17.55
N GLY A 145 11.12 0.55 16.94
CA GLY A 145 12.31 0.25 16.16
C GLY A 145 12.51 1.18 14.96
N MET A 146 11.44 1.73 14.40
CA MET A 146 11.53 2.66 13.27
C MET A 146 12.34 3.91 13.62
N LYS A 147 12.16 4.49 14.80
CA LYS A 147 12.91 5.66 15.26
C LYS A 147 14.41 5.39 15.29
N LEU A 148 14.79 4.17 15.67
CA LEU A 148 16.18 3.74 15.73
C LEU A 148 16.79 3.58 14.34
N ILE A 149 16.01 3.14 13.35
CA ILE A 149 16.46 3.01 11.96
C ILE A 149 16.81 4.38 11.39
N PHE A 150 15.93 5.37 11.53
CA PHE A 150 16.18 6.71 11.01
C PHE A 150 17.33 7.43 11.71
N ASN A 151 17.53 7.22 13.01
CA ASN A 151 18.65 7.82 13.74
C ASN A 151 20.03 7.28 13.33
N LYS A 152 20.10 6.13 12.65
CA LYS A 152 21.35 5.57 12.14
C LYS A 152 21.80 6.15 10.80
N GLN A 153 20.95 6.92 10.14
CA GLN A 153 21.24 7.53 8.83
C GLN A 153 21.67 8.99 8.93
N ASN A 154 21.58 9.55 10.13
CA ASN A 154 22.09 10.88 10.50
C ASN A 154 23.35 10.68 11.36
#